data_301155c42a15dc884ac35a0752808e1b
#
_entry.id   301155c42a15dc884ac35a0752808e1b
#
_cell.length_a   1.000
_cell.length_b   1.000
_cell.length_c   1.000
_cell.angle_alpha   90.00
_cell.angle_beta   90.00
_cell.angle_gamma   90.00
#
_symmetry.space_group_name_H-M   'P 1'
#
loop_
_entity.id
_entity.type
_entity.pdbx_description
1 polymer ?
#
loop_
_entity_poly.entity_id
_entity_poly.type
_entity_poly.pdbx_seq_one_letter_code
_entity_poly.pdbx_strand_id
1 'polypeptide(L)'
;MSIYGPVIINLKHREDRLKRIISQFETYKLKYQVCEAIYNKKDGHTGCLASHIRALEMLPEGFDAVWICEDDCELTVSPSELNEVLDAFMKSEAVGICLGYKDLMSVPFSGRFRRTFGVFSGGCYLIKRSIYDIYLHIAKVSYESKVSGNPNPYEYIYYNFDVPERFANLNFADRFWQIIMQSHVWLIPLKHVAIQYESYSDIQKVLANPGY
;
A
#
# COMPACT_ATOMS: atom_id res chain seq x y z
N MET A 1 7.20 0.39 -20.11
CA MET A 1 6.95 0.97 -18.79
C MET A 1 7.60 0.07 -17.76
N SER A 2 8.41 0.62 -16.86
CA SER A 2 9.23 -0.11 -15.89
C SER A 2 8.70 0.06 -14.46
N ILE A 3 8.56 -1.06 -13.75
CA ILE A 3 8.13 -1.08 -12.34
C ILE A 3 9.36 -1.40 -11.48
N TYR A 4 9.62 -0.58 -10.46
CA TYR A 4 10.62 -0.84 -9.44
C TYR A 4 10.01 -1.66 -8.29
N GLY A 5 10.66 -2.71 -7.89
CA GLY A 5 10.18 -3.62 -6.84
C GLY A 5 9.67 -4.96 -7.40
N PRO A 6 8.93 -5.74 -6.60
CA PRO A 6 8.37 -5.38 -5.28
C PRO A 6 9.44 -4.97 -4.26
N VAL A 7 9.16 -3.90 -3.50
CA VAL A 7 9.93 -3.52 -2.32
C VAL A 7 9.23 -4.12 -1.11
N ILE A 8 9.87 -5.09 -0.48
CA ILE A 8 9.33 -5.81 0.68
C ILE A 8 9.67 -5.02 1.94
N ILE A 9 8.66 -4.56 2.66
CA ILE A 9 8.83 -3.95 3.99
C ILE A 9 8.84 -5.09 5.02
N ASN A 10 9.99 -5.30 5.70
CA ASN A 10 10.16 -6.38 6.66
C ASN A 10 10.90 -5.92 7.91
N LEU A 11 10.37 -6.27 9.10
CA LEU A 11 11.06 -6.09 10.36
C LEU A 11 12.21 -7.10 10.47
N LYS A 12 13.40 -6.64 10.86
CA LYS A 12 14.62 -7.44 10.91
C LYS A 12 14.46 -8.77 11.66
N HIS A 13 13.66 -8.80 12.71
CA HIS A 13 13.41 -10.00 13.49
C HIS A 13 12.34 -10.94 12.90
N ARG A 14 11.66 -10.53 11.81
CA ARG A 14 10.64 -11.35 11.13
C ARG A 14 11.22 -12.09 9.92
N GLU A 15 12.29 -12.84 10.16
CA GLU A 15 12.91 -13.69 9.14
C GLU A 15 11.97 -14.76 8.61
N ASP A 16 11.02 -15.21 9.43
CA ASP A 16 9.97 -16.16 9.07
C ASP A 16 9.12 -15.65 7.91
N ARG A 17 8.62 -14.40 8.04
CA ARG A 17 7.82 -13.74 7.01
C ARG A 17 8.65 -13.44 5.76
N LEU A 18 9.86 -12.91 5.95
CA LEU A 18 10.75 -12.59 4.83
C LEU A 18 11.04 -13.83 3.97
N LYS A 19 11.37 -14.96 4.58
CA LYS A 19 11.62 -16.22 3.84
C LYS A 19 10.40 -16.67 3.05
N ARG A 20 9.20 -16.54 3.63
CA ARG A 20 7.94 -16.94 2.97
C ARG A 20 7.67 -16.09 1.73
N ILE A 21 7.72 -14.76 1.83
CA ILE A 21 7.41 -13.87 0.70
C ILE A 21 8.48 -13.97 -0.39
N ILE A 22 9.77 -14.12 -0.04
CA ILE A 22 10.87 -14.32 -1.00
C ILE A 22 10.63 -15.60 -1.80
N SER A 23 10.34 -16.73 -1.12
CA SER A 23 10.08 -18.02 -1.81
C SER A 23 8.92 -17.89 -2.81
N GLN A 24 7.89 -17.11 -2.48
CA GLN A 24 6.80 -16.87 -3.40
C GLN A 24 7.27 -16.02 -4.60
N PHE A 25 7.99 -14.92 -4.36
CA PHE A 25 8.45 -14.04 -5.44
C PHE A 25 9.44 -14.74 -6.38
N GLU A 26 10.27 -15.65 -5.88
CA GLU A 26 11.13 -16.51 -6.70
C GLU A 26 10.29 -17.41 -7.62
N THR A 27 9.21 -18.00 -7.11
CA THR A 27 8.26 -18.78 -7.92
C THR A 27 7.63 -17.96 -9.04
N TYR A 28 7.35 -16.67 -8.78
CA TYR A 28 6.82 -15.71 -9.78
C TYR A 28 7.93 -15.11 -10.65
N LYS A 29 9.22 -15.43 -10.40
CA LYS A 29 10.38 -14.84 -11.07
C LYS A 29 10.44 -13.32 -10.96
N LEU A 30 9.95 -12.77 -9.86
CA LEU A 30 9.97 -11.35 -9.58
C LEU A 30 11.34 -10.95 -9.01
N LYS A 31 11.89 -9.85 -9.53
CA LYS A 31 13.05 -9.19 -8.92
C LYS A 31 12.55 -8.28 -7.81
N TYR A 32 12.98 -8.50 -6.59
CA TYR A 32 12.53 -7.76 -5.41
C TYR A 32 13.67 -6.98 -4.75
N GLN A 33 13.29 -6.05 -3.88
CA GLN A 33 14.17 -5.34 -2.97
C GLN A 33 13.64 -5.53 -1.55
N VAL A 34 14.50 -5.47 -0.54
CA VAL A 34 14.10 -5.53 0.87
C VAL A 34 14.34 -4.18 1.52
N CYS A 35 13.31 -3.61 2.09
CA CYS A 35 13.34 -2.42 2.94
C CYS A 35 13.28 -2.87 4.40
N GLU A 36 14.32 -2.63 5.18
CA GLU A 36 14.28 -2.88 6.63
C GLU A 36 13.27 -1.93 7.27
N ALA A 37 12.21 -2.49 7.82
CA ALA A 37 11.13 -1.74 8.47
C ALA A 37 11.58 -1.07 9.75
N ILE A 38 10.96 0.06 10.08
CA ILE A 38 11.25 0.83 11.29
C ILE A 38 10.43 0.25 12.44
N TYR A 39 11.11 -0.39 13.38
CA TYR A 39 10.48 -0.90 14.60
C TYR A 39 10.25 0.24 15.60
N ASN A 40 9.00 0.58 15.87
CA ASN A 40 8.62 1.52 16.92
C ASN A 40 7.89 0.78 18.04
N LYS A 41 8.59 0.52 19.15
CA LYS A 41 8.05 -0.23 20.29
C LYS A 41 6.85 0.45 20.97
N LYS A 42 6.79 1.79 20.92
CA LYS A 42 5.74 2.59 21.58
C LYS A 42 4.48 2.68 20.72
N ASP A 43 4.64 2.86 19.40
CA ASP A 43 3.54 2.98 18.45
C ASP A 43 3.90 2.29 17.14
N GLY A 44 3.42 1.06 16.97
CA GLY A 44 3.65 0.27 15.77
C GLY A 44 3.11 0.92 14.48
N HIS A 45 2.01 1.67 14.59
CA HIS A 45 1.45 2.39 13.43
C HIS A 45 2.39 3.51 12.93
N THR A 46 3.04 4.23 13.85
CA THR A 46 4.08 5.22 13.48
C THR A 46 5.26 4.54 12.80
N GLY A 47 5.70 3.37 13.31
CA GLY A 47 6.76 2.58 12.69
C GLY A 47 6.37 2.09 11.28
N CYS A 48 5.14 1.62 11.11
CA CYS A 48 4.60 1.18 9.83
C CYS A 48 4.60 2.33 8.81
N LEU A 49 4.03 3.49 9.15
CA LEU A 49 4.00 4.66 8.25
C LEU A 49 5.42 5.12 7.87
N ALA A 50 6.34 5.18 8.84
CA ALA A 50 7.75 5.51 8.55
C ALA A 50 8.42 4.48 7.62
N SER A 51 8.07 3.20 7.75
CA SER A 51 8.58 2.13 6.89
C SER A 51 8.09 2.26 5.46
N HIS A 52 6.81 2.61 5.26
CA HIS A 52 6.27 2.89 3.92
C HIS A 52 6.95 4.10 3.28
N ILE A 53 7.18 5.19 4.03
CA ILE A 53 7.94 6.35 3.53
C ILE A 53 9.35 5.93 3.10
N ARG A 54 10.08 5.17 3.92
CA ARG A 54 11.41 4.65 3.60
C ARG A 54 11.40 3.78 2.34
N ALA A 55 10.42 2.88 2.21
CA ALA A 55 10.30 2.01 1.03
C ALA A 55 10.01 2.82 -0.26
N LEU A 56 9.19 3.87 -0.16
CA LEU A 56 8.95 4.79 -1.27
C LEU A 56 10.23 5.53 -1.68
N GLU A 57 11.01 6.00 -0.73
CA GLU A 57 12.28 6.71 -0.98
C GLU A 57 13.37 5.83 -1.64
N MET A 58 13.16 4.52 -1.72
CA MET A 58 14.02 3.62 -2.48
C MET A 58 13.82 3.70 -4.00
N LEU A 59 12.75 4.37 -4.49
CA LEU A 59 12.46 4.45 -5.93
C LEU A 59 13.54 5.23 -6.67
N PRO A 60 14.34 4.58 -7.53
CA PRO A 60 15.38 5.28 -8.31
C PRO A 60 14.77 6.08 -9.46
N GLU A 61 15.59 6.95 -10.07
CA GLU A 61 15.24 7.58 -11.33
C GLU A 61 15.07 6.55 -12.45
N GLY A 62 14.26 6.88 -13.47
CA GLY A 62 14.08 6.06 -14.66
C GLY A 62 13.03 4.96 -14.55
N PHE A 63 12.38 4.78 -13.39
CA PHE A 63 11.23 3.88 -13.27
C PHE A 63 9.91 4.64 -13.34
N ASP A 64 8.90 4.02 -13.96
CA ASP A 64 7.57 4.59 -14.18
C ASP A 64 6.63 4.40 -12.99
N ALA A 65 6.90 3.39 -12.16
CA ALA A 65 6.11 3.08 -10.96
C ALA A 65 6.96 2.37 -9.89
N VAL A 66 6.51 2.42 -8.64
CA VAL A 66 7.02 1.61 -7.52
C VAL A 66 5.95 0.65 -7.03
N TRP A 67 6.37 -0.57 -6.74
CA TRP A 67 5.53 -1.61 -6.13
C TRP A 67 5.99 -1.85 -4.70
N ILE A 68 5.11 -1.62 -3.73
CA ILE A 68 5.37 -1.80 -2.29
C ILE A 68 4.58 -3.02 -1.81
N CYS A 69 5.22 -3.88 -1.01
CA CYS A 69 4.59 -5.02 -0.33
C CYS A 69 5.01 -5.08 1.14
N GLU A 70 4.07 -5.38 2.03
CA GLU A 70 4.38 -5.83 3.38
C GLU A 70 4.78 -7.32 3.37
N ASP A 71 5.52 -7.76 4.38
CA ASP A 71 6.09 -9.11 4.47
C ASP A 71 5.07 -10.23 4.73
N ASP A 72 3.82 -9.88 5.06
CA ASP A 72 2.70 -10.80 5.18
C ASP A 72 1.78 -10.83 3.95
N CYS A 73 2.23 -10.27 2.85
CA CYS A 73 1.55 -10.34 1.57
C CYS A 73 1.66 -11.73 0.95
N GLU A 74 0.56 -12.22 0.38
CA GLU A 74 0.50 -13.45 -0.40
C GLU A 74 -0.20 -13.18 -1.74
N LEU A 75 0.48 -13.48 -2.87
CA LEU A 75 -0.10 -13.39 -4.20
C LEU A 75 -1.05 -14.58 -4.43
N THR A 76 -2.26 -14.31 -4.90
CA THR A 76 -3.34 -15.29 -5.03
C THR A 76 -3.68 -15.67 -6.46
N VAL A 77 -3.03 -15.04 -7.42
CA VAL A 77 -3.26 -15.26 -8.86
C VAL A 77 -2.05 -15.94 -9.51
N SER A 78 -2.20 -16.48 -10.69
CA SER A 78 -1.06 -17.02 -11.44
C SER A 78 -0.09 -15.91 -11.89
N PRO A 79 1.20 -16.25 -12.17
CA PRO A 79 2.16 -15.28 -12.72
C PRO A 79 1.68 -14.60 -14.01
N SER A 80 0.93 -15.32 -14.85
CA SER A 80 0.34 -14.74 -16.08
C SER A 80 -0.71 -13.69 -15.76
N GLU A 81 -1.65 -14.02 -14.86
CA GLU A 81 -2.69 -13.07 -14.43
C GLU A 81 -2.11 -11.84 -13.74
N LEU A 82 -1.08 -12.02 -12.91
CA LEU A 82 -0.36 -10.91 -12.30
C LEU A 82 0.20 -9.95 -13.36
N ASN A 83 0.91 -10.49 -14.35
CA ASN A 83 1.47 -9.69 -15.44
C ASN A 83 0.39 -8.96 -16.22
N GLU A 84 -0.74 -9.61 -16.51
CA GLU A 84 -1.88 -8.98 -17.20
C GLU A 84 -2.48 -7.82 -16.38
N VAL A 85 -2.60 -7.97 -15.05
CA VAL A 85 -3.08 -6.91 -14.17
C VAL A 85 -2.11 -5.74 -14.13
N LEU A 86 -0.81 -6.01 -13.98
CA LEU A 86 0.22 -4.97 -13.95
C LEU A 86 0.31 -4.23 -15.29
N ASP A 87 0.30 -4.93 -16.40
CA ASP A 87 0.30 -4.35 -17.74
C ASP A 87 -0.93 -3.47 -18.00
N ALA A 88 -2.11 -3.95 -17.62
CA ALA A 88 -3.36 -3.20 -17.78
C ALA A 88 -3.36 -1.94 -16.89
N PHE A 89 -2.87 -2.03 -15.64
CA PHE A 89 -2.69 -0.87 -14.76
C PHE A 89 -1.72 0.15 -15.38
N MET A 90 -0.54 -0.30 -15.82
CA MET A 90 0.47 0.60 -16.38
C MET A 90 -0.01 1.34 -17.63
N LYS A 91 -0.87 0.71 -18.44
CA LYS A 91 -1.48 1.32 -19.65
C LYS A 91 -2.69 2.22 -19.34
N SER A 92 -3.27 2.14 -18.14
CA SER A 92 -4.43 2.95 -17.74
C SER A 92 -4.05 4.38 -17.38
N GLU A 93 -5.05 5.25 -17.24
CA GLU A 93 -4.89 6.61 -16.69
C GLU A 93 -4.72 6.64 -15.16
N ALA A 94 -4.93 5.52 -14.47
CA ALA A 94 -4.85 5.46 -13.02
C ALA A 94 -3.44 5.75 -12.52
N VAL A 95 -3.37 6.44 -11.38
CA VAL A 95 -2.10 6.80 -10.73
C VAL A 95 -1.62 5.79 -9.69
N GLY A 96 -2.54 4.95 -9.19
CA GLY A 96 -2.25 3.90 -8.22
C GLY A 96 -3.20 2.72 -8.32
N ILE A 97 -2.78 1.59 -7.75
CA ILE A 97 -3.56 0.36 -7.63
C ILE A 97 -3.25 -0.35 -6.31
N CYS A 98 -4.28 -0.80 -5.59
CA CYS A 98 -4.14 -1.73 -4.49
C CYS A 98 -4.41 -3.15 -4.99
N LEU A 99 -3.45 -4.06 -4.80
CA LEU A 99 -3.56 -5.46 -5.21
C LEU A 99 -4.24 -6.32 -4.14
N GLY A 100 -4.02 -5.97 -2.84
CA GLY A 100 -4.74 -6.49 -1.69
C GLY A 100 -5.43 -5.34 -0.96
N TYR A 101 -6.73 -5.46 -0.64
CA TYR A 101 -7.53 -4.34 -0.16
C TYR A 101 -8.79 -4.78 0.57
N LYS A 102 -9.31 -3.91 1.43
CA LYS A 102 -10.71 -3.93 1.88
C LYS A 102 -11.42 -2.75 1.25
N ASP A 103 -12.30 -3.03 0.30
CA ASP A 103 -13.04 -1.98 -0.42
C ASP A 103 -14.02 -1.27 0.50
N LEU A 104 -13.94 0.04 0.56
CA LEU A 104 -14.88 0.89 1.30
C LEU A 104 -15.90 1.52 0.37
N MET A 105 -15.45 1.99 -0.79
CA MET A 105 -16.29 2.63 -1.77
C MET A 105 -15.63 2.59 -3.14
N SER A 106 -16.22 1.87 -4.07
CA SER A 106 -15.74 1.78 -5.44
C SER A 106 -16.87 1.70 -6.45
N VAL A 107 -16.56 2.06 -7.69
CA VAL A 107 -17.46 1.98 -8.84
C VAL A 107 -16.82 1.17 -9.97
N PRO A 108 -17.59 0.56 -10.87
CA PRO A 108 -17.03 -0.06 -12.06
C PRO A 108 -16.17 0.92 -12.85
N PHE A 109 -15.02 0.48 -13.34
CA PHE A 109 -14.11 1.31 -14.14
C PHE A 109 -13.89 0.73 -15.54
N SER A 110 -13.26 -0.44 -15.63
CA SER A 110 -13.05 -1.13 -16.91
C SER A 110 -12.81 -2.61 -16.66
N GLY A 111 -13.29 -3.45 -17.55
CA GLY A 111 -13.12 -4.91 -17.63
C GLY A 111 -12.74 -5.67 -16.35
N ARG A 112 -11.54 -5.44 -15.84
CA ARG A 112 -10.99 -6.13 -14.67
C ARG A 112 -10.78 -5.25 -13.44
N PHE A 113 -11.16 -3.96 -13.50
CA PHE A 113 -10.91 -3.00 -12.43
C PHE A 113 -12.16 -2.25 -12.00
N ARG A 114 -12.13 -1.83 -10.74
CA ARG A 114 -12.99 -0.80 -10.17
C ARG A 114 -12.15 0.42 -9.84
N ARG A 115 -12.70 1.62 -9.97
CA ARG A 115 -12.15 2.83 -9.40
C ARG A 115 -12.55 2.88 -7.93
N THR A 116 -11.59 2.98 -7.03
CA THR A 116 -11.87 3.14 -5.61
C THR A 116 -11.69 4.58 -5.15
N PHE A 117 -12.49 4.97 -4.16
CA PHE A 117 -12.42 6.24 -3.44
C PHE A 117 -11.93 6.03 -1.99
N GLY A 118 -11.77 4.80 -1.57
CA GLY A 118 -11.23 4.44 -0.27
C GLY A 118 -11.07 2.94 -0.11
N VAL A 119 -9.91 2.54 0.38
CA VAL A 119 -9.60 1.17 0.78
C VAL A 119 -8.83 1.16 2.09
N PHE A 120 -8.95 0.07 2.83
CA PHE A 120 -8.02 -0.30 3.89
C PHE A 120 -7.11 -1.44 3.45
N SER A 121 -6.10 -1.73 4.28
CA SER A 121 -5.14 -2.79 4.04
C SER A 121 -4.13 -2.43 2.95
N GLY A 122 -3.11 -1.65 3.34
CA GLY A 122 -2.03 -1.21 2.44
C GLY A 122 -0.92 -2.22 2.20
N GLY A 123 -1.17 -3.51 2.41
CA GLY A 123 -0.14 -4.54 2.37
C GLY A 123 0.50 -4.78 1.00
N CYS A 124 -0.17 -4.40 -0.10
CA CYS A 124 0.38 -4.57 -1.45
C CYS A 124 -0.24 -3.57 -2.43
N TYR A 125 0.58 -2.64 -2.95
CA TYR A 125 0.11 -1.59 -3.86
C TYR A 125 1.20 -1.07 -4.79
N LEU A 126 0.79 -0.42 -5.89
CA LEU A 126 1.68 0.32 -6.77
C LEU A 126 1.23 1.76 -6.91
N ILE A 127 2.22 2.65 -7.05
CA ILE A 127 1.97 4.05 -7.44
C ILE A 127 2.84 4.42 -8.63
N LYS A 128 2.29 5.19 -9.56
CA LYS A 128 3.04 5.71 -10.72
C LYS A 128 3.89 6.93 -10.35
N ARG A 129 4.94 7.14 -11.11
CA ARG A 129 5.84 8.30 -10.98
C ARG A 129 5.08 9.63 -11.06
N SER A 130 4.02 9.70 -11.83
CA SER A 130 3.22 10.91 -12.02
C SER A 130 2.58 11.47 -10.75
N ILE A 131 2.35 10.62 -9.73
CA ILE A 131 1.77 11.02 -8.44
C ILE A 131 2.77 10.91 -7.28
N TYR A 132 3.96 10.37 -7.53
CA TYR A 132 4.91 9.97 -6.50
C TYR A 132 5.25 11.10 -5.52
N ASP A 133 5.58 12.30 -6.01
CA ASP A 133 5.98 13.41 -5.14
C ASP A 133 4.84 13.87 -4.24
N ILE A 134 3.62 13.93 -4.78
CA ILE A 134 2.42 14.27 -4.01
C ILE A 134 2.15 13.18 -2.96
N TYR A 135 2.24 11.92 -3.36
CA TYR A 135 2.01 10.79 -2.48
C TYR A 135 3.02 10.78 -1.31
N LEU A 136 4.30 10.93 -1.62
CA LEU A 136 5.36 10.97 -0.60
C LEU A 136 5.21 12.19 0.32
N HIS A 137 4.85 13.35 -0.23
CA HIS A 137 4.60 14.55 0.56
C HIS A 137 3.45 14.33 1.57
N ILE A 138 2.31 13.82 1.14
CA ILE A 138 1.16 13.55 2.01
C ILE A 138 1.52 12.51 3.08
N ALA A 139 2.27 11.46 2.71
CA ALA A 139 2.74 10.46 3.67
C ALA A 139 3.63 11.09 4.77
N LYS A 140 4.56 11.97 4.39
CA LYS A 140 5.44 12.69 5.33
C LYS A 140 4.67 13.63 6.24
N VAL A 141 3.72 14.40 5.71
CA VAL A 141 2.85 15.27 6.51
C VAL A 141 2.03 14.46 7.52
N SER A 142 1.49 13.31 7.09
CA SER A 142 0.75 12.40 7.98
C SER A 142 1.65 11.82 9.09
N TYR A 143 2.89 11.49 8.77
CA TYR A 143 3.88 11.04 9.75
C TYR A 143 4.24 12.15 10.75
N GLU A 144 4.53 13.36 10.29
CA GLU A 144 4.84 14.52 11.13
C GLU A 144 3.69 14.87 12.06
N SER A 145 2.46 14.88 11.55
CA SER A 145 1.24 15.07 12.35
C SER A 145 1.14 14.02 13.45
N LYS A 146 1.36 12.75 13.11
CA LYS A 146 1.29 11.66 14.08
C LYS A 146 2.35 11.76 15.17
N VAL A 147 3.57 12.15 14.83
CA VAL A 147 4.70 12.26 15.77
C VAL A 147 4.56 13.49 16.67
N SER A 148 4.13 14.62 16.11
CA SER A 148 3.99 15.88 16.84
C SER A 148 2.70 15.96 17.66
N GLY A 149 1.67 15.17 17.30
CA GLY A 149 0.31 15.30 17.84
C GLY A 149 -0.47 16.49 17.29
N ASN A 150 0.07 17.22 16.32
CA ASN A 150 -0.63 18.30 15.65
C ASN A 150 -1.68 17.76 14.67
N PRO A 151 -2.80 18.49 14.44
CA PRO A 151 -3.79 18.09 13.44
C PRO A 151 -3.16 17.91 12.05
N ASN A 152 -3.57 16.88 11.33
CA ASN A 152 -3.16 16.71 9.94
C ASN A 152 -3.90 17.73 9.06
N PRO A 153 -3.21 18.63 8.34
CA PRO A 153 -3.84 19.67 7.54
C PRO A 153 -4.77 19.14 6.45
N TYR A 154 -4.61 17.87 6.04
CA TYR A 154 -5.47 17.24 5.06
C TYR A 154 -6.76 16.65 5.64
N GLU A 155 -6.88 16.48 6.95
CA GLU A 155 -8.13 15.99 7.59
C GLU A 155 -9.31 16.91 7.29
N TYR A 156 -9.08 18.23 7.20
CA TYR A 156 -10.13 19.19 6.84
C TYR A 156 -10.74 18.94 5.45
N ILE A 157 -9.94 18.54 4.48
CA ILE A 157 -10.42 18.19 3.13
C ILE A 157 -11.29 16.94 3.20
N TYR A 158 -10.93 15.99 4.04
CA TYR A 158 -11.62 14.71 4.19
C TYR A 158 -13.00 14.85 4.82
N TYR A 159 -13.17 15.72 5.82
CA TYR A 159 -14.47 15.97 6.49
C TYR A 159 -15.53 16.58 5.56
N ASN A 160 -15.14 17.18 4.45
CA ASN A 160 -16.08 17.74 3.48
C ASN A 160 -16.73 16.70 2.56
N PHE A 161 -16.36 15.40 2.66
CA PHE A 161 -16.86 14.34 1.78
C PHE A 161 -17.87 13.40 2.44
N ASP A 162 -18.47 13.77 3.57
CA ASP A 162 -19.47 12.94 4.31
C ASP A 162 -18.96 11.51 4.61
N VAL A 163 -17.68 11.38 4.92
CA VAL A 163 -17.01 10.12 5.23
C VAL A 163 -17.20 9.80 6.71
N PRO A 164 -17.58 8.56 7.07
CA PRO A 164 -17.74 8.19 8.48
C PRO A 164 -16.50 8.54 9.32
N GLU A 165 -16.69 9.12 10.51
CA GLU A 165 -15.59 9.56 11.41
C GLU A 165 -14.50 8.52 11.63
N ARG A 166 -14.87 7.22 11.66
CA ARG A 166 -13.91 6.12 11.79
C ARG A 166 -12.85 6.07 10.69
N PHE A 167 -13.05 6.78 9.57
CA PHE A 167 -12.13 6.86 8.45
C PHE A 167 -11.31 8.15 8.44
N ALA A 168 -11.61 9.10 9.31
CA ALA A 168 -11.05 10.43 9.30
C ALA A 168 -9.59 10.53 9.79
N ASN A 169 -9.06 9.51 10.44
CA ASN A 169 -7.67 9.55 10.91
C ASN A 169 -6.70 9.19 9.80
N LEU A 170 -6.14 10.20 9.12
CA LEU A 170 -5.21 10.07 8.01
C LEU A 170 -3.78 9.71 8.44
N ASN A 171 -3.50 9.61 9.74
CA ASN A 171 -2.17 9.39 10.27
C ASN A 171 -1.77 7.89 10.34
N PHE A 172 -2.33 7.07 9.44
CA PHE A 172 -2.02 5.65 9.28
C PHE A 172 -1.55 5.35 7.87
N ALA A 173 -0.71 4.34 7.72
CA ALA A 173 -0.11 3.96 6.44
C ALA A 173 -1.14 3.59 5.36
N ASP A 174 -2.31 3.09 5.77
CA ASP A 174 -3.41 2.68 4.88
C ASP A 174 -4.55 3.71 4.78
N ARG A 175 -4.33 4.96 5.20
CA ARG A 175 -5.39 5.97 5.22
C ARG A 175 -5.03 7.28 4.54
N PHE A 176 -3.79 7.76 4.67
CA PHE A 176 -3.40 9.06 4.10
C PHE A 176 -3.64 9.12 2.58
N TRP A 177 -3.52 8.03 1.87
CA TRP A 177 -3.74 7.95 0.42
C TRP A 177 -5.19 8.15 0.00
N GLN A 178 -6.16 8.03 0.91
CA GLN A 178 -7.57 8.25 0.60
C GLN A 178 -7.83 9.66 0.07
N ILE A 179 -7.04 10.66 0.48
CA ILE A 179 -7.08 12.02 -0.07
C ILE A 179 -6.81 11.99 -1.58
N ILE A 180 -5.81 11.21 -1.99
CA ILE A 180 -5.43 11.09 -3.40
C ILE A 180 -6.50 10.34 -4.18
N MET A 181 -7.12 9.33 -3.58
CA MET A 181 -8.20 8.55 -4.19
C MET A 181 -9.45 9.41 -4.51
N GLN A 182 -9.69 10.51 -3.77
CA GLN A 182 -10.79 11.43 -4.05
C GLN A 182 -10.57 12.24 -5.32
N SER A 183 -9.31 12.60 -5.61
CA SER A 183 -8.96 13.52 -6.70
C SER A 183 -8.37 12.84 -7.93
N HIS A 184 -7.87 11.62 -7.81
CA HIS A 184 -7.20 10.88 -8.87
C HIS A 184 -7.83 9.49 -9.08
N VAL A 185 -7.62 8.92 -10.26
CA VAL A 185 -8.07 7.55 -10.53
C VAL A 185 -7.15 6.57 -9.81
N TRP A 186 -7.74 5.84 -8.85
CA TRP A 186 -7.07 4.76 -8.13
C TRP A 186 -7.86 3.47 -8.34
N LEU A 187 -7.16 2.37 -8.62
CA LEU A 187 -7.78 1.12 -9.01
C LEU A 187 -7.71 0.06 -7.91
N ILE A 188 -8.67 -0.84 -7.96
CA ILE A 188 -8.64 -2.16 -7.34
C ILE A 188 -9.04 -3.20 -8.39
N PRO A 189 -8.39 -4.37 -8.45
CA PRO A 189 -8.83 -5.47 -9.31
C PRO A 189 -10.20 -6.00 -8.87
N LEU A 190 -10.97 -6.65 -9.77
CA LEU A 190 -12.23 -7.31 -9.41
C LEU A 190 -12.04 -8.51 -8.47
N LYS A 191 -10.86 -9.14 -8.52
CA LYS A 191 -10.43 -10.21 -7.62
C LYS A 191 -9.17 -9.77 -6.93
N HIS A 192 -9.01 -10.12 -5.67
CA HIS A 192 -7.76 -9.90 -4.96
C HIS A 192 -6.59 -10.57 -5.71
N VAL A 193 -5.57 -9.79 -6.02
CA VAL A 193 -4.31 -10.25 -6.60
C VAL A 193 -3.33 -10.61 -5.48
N ALA A 194 -3.51 -9.95 -4.34
CA ALA A 194 -2.77 -10.20 -3.13
C ALA A 194 -3.70 -10.18 -1.91
N ILE A 195 -3.33 -10.90 -0.88
CA ILE A 195 -3.97 -10.85 0.45
C ILE A 195 -2.88 -10.73 1.52
N GLN A 196 -3.26 -10.29 2.71
CA GLN A 196 -2.43 -10.51 3.90
C GLN A 196 -2.85 -11.83 4.54
N TYR A 197 -1.91 -12.73 4.80
CA TYR A 197 -2.24 -13.98 5.49
C TYR A 197 -2.31 -13.78 7.01
N GLU A 198 -3.03 -14.69 7.68
CA GLU A 198 -3.12 -14.68 9.14
C GLU A 198 -1.74 -14.88 9.76
N SER A 199 -1.32 -13.94 10.61
CA SER A 199 -0.05 -13.99 11.29
C SER A 199 -0.04 -13.10 12.53
N TYR A 200 0.94 -13.29 13.42
CA TYR A 200 1.11 -12.39 14.55
C TYR A 200 1.47 -10.98 14.09
N SER A 201 0.65 -10.00 14.46
CA SER A 201 0.87 -8.59 14.15
C SER A 201 1.75 -7.93 15.21
N ASP A 202 2.91 -7.45 14.81
CA ASP A 202 3.80 -6.65 15.68
C ASP A 202 3.20 -5.28 16.03
N ILE A 203 2.22 -4.81 15.25
CA ILE A 203 1.48 -3.56 15.51
C ILE A 203 0.40 -3.79 16.55
N GLN A 204 -0.47 -4.77 16.31
CA GLN A 204 -1.64 -5.05 17.17
C GLN A 204 -1.30 -5.96 18.35
N LYS A 205 -0.14 -6.63 18.31
CA LYS A 205 0.34 -7.60 19.33
C LYS A 205 -0.63 -8.78 19.56
N VAL A 206 -1.31 -9.18 18.51
CA VAL A 206 -2.24 -10.31 18.48
C VAL A 206 -2.07 -11.10 17.18
N LEU A 207 -2.61 -12.32 17.14
CA LEU A 207 -2.80 -13.02 15.89
C LEU A 207 -3.85 -12.26 15.08
N ALA A 208 -3.43 -11.64 14.00
CA ALA A 208 -4.30 -10.84 13.14
C ALA A 208 -4.76 -11.68 11.94
N ASN A 209 -6.07 -11.76 11.77
CA ASN A 209 -6.69 -12.26 10.56
C ASN A 209 -7.28 -11.07 9.81
N PRO A 210 -6.70 -10.62 8.70
CA PRO A 210 -7.16 -9.44 7.98
C PRO A 210 -8.58 -9.57 7.42
N GLY A 211 -9.07 -10.82 7.20
CA GLY A 211 -10.44 -11.10 6.74
C GLY A 211 -10.74 -10.39 5.41
N TYR A 212 -10.39 -11.01 4.31
CA TYR A 212 -10.76 -10.60 2.95
C TYR A 212 -12.08 -11.23 2.54
#